data_5175711ed85a0c875c6f805fa6d772cc
#
_entry.id   5175711ed85a0c875c6f805fa6d772cc
#
_cell.length_a   1.000
_cell.length_b   1.000
_cell.length_c   1.000
_cell.angle_alpha   90.00
_cell.angle_beta   90.00
_cell.angle_gamma   90.00
#
_symmetry.space_group_name_H-M   'P 1'
#
loop_
_entity.id
_entity.type
_entity.pdbx_description
1 polymer ?
#
loop_
_entity_poly.entity_id
_entity_poly.type
_entity_poly.pdbx_seq_one_letter_code
_entity_poly.pdbx_strand_id
1 'polypeptide(L)'
;MFRQEETFIGGWQDKTIEAMQRRRFEQMVAQLPPLGSSRLENLGAGAFERKLEQCWQDVPRKPMRAQQENEVWRTVLGSIEQQADCLSQEEHALVERALILGGCAQIEDTLELEAARALSLRLWANVGMISGKPYVELERPVVQPVARAFAREEHEAVRRRFDVFHGFMTSTLYRVGAMDDRQPQQMILRDVLGKQGSNELALQLARRYLWASYDCVDYSDGVLLVHSALADPRHMIADGRRKTGMLLPPQSLQTSMDILPEEIPLQRELELAIAGTLRDGLREQDVARTIRFLCKQGAPLAAMEEVLQSSMIVYLSASVRGALADMYYMLPKWMECSEDASFQ
;
A
#
# COMPACT_ATOMS: atom_id res chain seq x y z
N MET A 1 -6.05 -4.40 8.81
CA MET A 1 -5.40 -5.19 9.84
C MET A 1 -5.80 -6.66 9.71
N PHE A 2 -5.24 -7.37 8.71
CA PHE A 2 -5.32 -8.84 8.58
C PHE A 2 -4.01 -9.32 7.98
N ARG A 3 -2.97 -9.38 8.82
CA ARG A 3 -1.88 -10.30 8.56
C ARG A 3 -2.15 -11.52 9.41
N GLN A 4 -2.66 -12.58 8.78
CA GLN A 4 -2.44 -13.91 9.32
C GLN A 4 -0.93 -14.16 9.28
N GLU A 5 -0.40 -14.61 10.40
CA GLU A 5 0.96 -15.15 10.55
C GLU A 5 1.11 -16.40 9.67
N GLU A 6 1.17 -16.22 8.35
CA GLU A 6 1.78 -17.24 7.51
C GLU A 6 3.27 -17.07 7.73
N THR A 7 3.84 -18.02 8.45
CA THR A 7 5.28 -18.16 8.61
C THR A 7 5.92 -18.08 7.24
N PHE A 8 6.66 -16.99 7.02
CA PHE A 8 7.27 -16.56 5.77
C PHE A 8 8.10 -17.65 5.05
N ILE A 9 8.42 -18.72 5.72
CA ILE A 9 9.32 -19.80 5.31
C ILE A 9 8.60 -20.99 4.64
N GLY A 10 7.33 -21.25 4.89
CA GLY A 10 6.66 -22.49 4.44
C GLY A 10 5.90 -22.43 3.12
N GLY A 11 5.69 -21.27 2.57
CA GLY A 11 4.78 -21.01 1.45
C GLY A 11 5.40 -20.86 0.05
N TRP A 12 6.70 -20.91 -0.12
CA TRP A 12 7.41 -20.50 -1.35
C TRP A 12 7.50 -21.53 -2.45
N GLN A 13 6.91 -22.70 -2.29
CA GLN A 13 7.11 -23.85 -3.20
C GLN A 13 6.44 -23.74 -4.59
N ASP A 14 5.54 -22.77 -4.88
CA ASP A 14 4.78 -22.68 -6.16
C ASP A 14 4.78 -21.30 -6.79
N LYS A 15 5.94 -20.60 -7.13
CA LYS A 15 5.69 -19.23 -6.87
C LYS A 15 6.44 -18.21 -7.67
N THR A 16 5.78 -17.85 -8.74
CA THR A 16 5.98 -16.55 -9.38
C THR A 16 5.29 -15.47 -8.53
N ILE A 17 5.78 -14.25 -8.54
CA ILE A 17 5.12 -13.10 -7.89
C ILE A 17 3.69 -12.93 -8.41
N GLU A 18 3.44 -13.20 -9.69
CA GLU A 18 2.09 -13.20 -10.26
C GLU A 18 1.18 -14.24 -9.60
N ALA A 19 1.68 -15.46 -9.37
CA ALA A 19 0.91 -16.48 -8.67
C ALA A 19 0.63 -16.08 -7.21
N MET A 20 1.57 -15.42 -6.55
CA MET A 20 1.37 -14.88 -5.20
C MET A 20 0.37 -13.72 -5.20
N GLN A 21 0.50 -12.78 -6.12
CA GLN A 21 -0.44 -11.68 -6.29
C GLN A 21 -1.84 -12.20 -6.61
N ARG A 22 -1.93 -13.19 -7.50
CA ARG A 22 -3.20 -13.85 -7.83
C ARG A 22 -3.82 -14.56 -6.63
N ARG A 23 -3.02 -15.33 -5.88
CA ARG A 23 -3.49 -15.97 -4.63
C ARG A 23 -3.91 -14.93 -3.59
N ARG A 24 -3.11 -13.88 -3.40
CA ARG A 24 -3.47 -12.75 -2.52
C ARG A 24 -4.79 -12.13 -2.96
N PHE A 25 -4.97 -11.88 -4.25
CA PHE A 25 -6.21 -11.38 -4.81
C PHE A 25 -7.37 -12.33 -4.53
N GLU A 26 -7.22 -13.62 -4.83
CA GLU A 26 -8.24 -14.65 -4.59
C GLU A 26 -8.61 -14.75 -3.10
N GLN A 27 -7.62 -14.72 -2.20
CA GLN A 27 -7.84 -14.71 -0.75
C GLN A 27 -8.57 -13.45 -0.28
N MET A 28 -8.19 -12.29 -0.80
CA MET A 28 -8.84 -11.03 -0.49
C MET A 28 -10.28 -10.99 -1.01
N VAL A 29 -10.50 -11.50 -2.22
CA VAL A 29 -11.83 -11.62 -2.85
C VAL A 29 -12.72 -12.59 -2.09
N ALA A 30 -12.19 -13.74 -1.64
CA ALA A 30 -12.94 -14.73 -0.87
C ALA A 30 -13.50 -14.19 0.47
N GLN A 31 -12.93 -13.10 0.98
CA GLN A 31 -13.39 -12.44 2.22
C GLN A 31 -14.43 -11.34 1.97
N LEU A 32 -14.72 -11.02 0.69
CA LEU A 32 -15.65 -9.96 0.37
C LEU A 32 -17.10 -10.42 0.62
N PRO A 33 -17.92 -9.59 1.26
CA PRO A 33 -19.33 -9.83 1.39
C PRO A 33 -20.06 -9.66 0.05
N PRO A 34 -21.30 -10.12 -0.09
CA PRO A 34 -22.14 -9.73 -1.22
C PRO A 34 -22.24 -8.20 -1.32
N LEU A 35 -22.13 -7.67 -2.55
CA LEU A 35 -22.30 -6.24 -2.75
C LEU A 35 -23.70 -5.79 -2.33
N GLY A 36 -23.79 -4.67 -1.66
CA GLY A 36 -25.05 -4.21 -1.06
C GLY A 36 -25.20 -4.55 0.43
N SER A 37 -24.64 -5.66 0.92
CA SER A 37 -24.60 -5.94 2.37
C SER A 37 -23.63 -5.04 3.13
N SER A 38 -22.64 -4.51 2.43
CA SER A 38 -21.61 -3.59 2.97
C SER A 38 -21.95 -2.11 2.81
N ARG A 39 -23.10 -1.77 2.23
CA ARG A 39 -23.55 -0.37 2.10
C ARG A 39 -23.72 0.24 3.49
N LEU A 40 -23.40 1.54 3.60
CA LEU A 40 -23.51 2.27 4.86
C LEU A 40 -24.90 2.14 5.49
N GLU A 41 -25.94 2.24 4.65
CA GLU A 41 -27.34 2.06 5.06
C GLU A 41 -27.68 0.66 5.59
N ASN A 42 -26.89 -0.36 5.21
CA ASN A 42 -27.08 -1.77 5.58
C ASN A 42 -26.06 -2.25 6.63
N LEU A 43 -25.07 -1.43 6.98
CA LEU A 43 -24.12 -1.77 8.02
C LEU A 43 -24.80 -1.71 9.38
N GLY A 44 -24.74 -2.80 10.15
CA GLY A 44 -25.08 -2.73 11.58
C GLY A 44 -24.18 -1.71 12.27
N ALA A 45 -24.73 -1.06 13.33
CA ALA A 45 -24.03 0.03 14.03
C ALA A 45 -22.56 -0.28 14.35
N GLY A 46 -22.23 -1.49 14.83
CA GLY A 46 -20.85 -1.84 15.17
C GLY A 46 -19.91 -2.02 13.98
N ALA A 47 -20.40 -2.35 12.77
CA ALA A 47 -19.58 -2.44 11.57
C ALA A 47 -19.30 -1.05 10.99
N PHE A 48 -20.29 -0.18 11.04
CA PHE A 48 -20.17 1.21 10.63
C PHE A 48 -19.24 1.98 11.57
N GLU A 49 -19.40 1.81 12.90
CA GLU A 49 -18.52 2.40 13.91
C GLU A 49 -17.05 2.00 13.70
N ARG A 50 -16.77 0.71 13.43
CA ARG A 50 -15.40 0.27 13.14
C ARG A 50 -14.83 0.92 11.88
N LYS A 51 -15.61 1.07 10.82
CA LYS A 51 -15.18 1.77 9.59
C LYS A 51 -14.89 3.25 9.87
N LEU A 52 -15.73 3.91 10.67
CA LEU A 52 -15.51 5.29 11.09
C LEU A 52 -14.29 5.43 11.99
N GLU A 53 -14.11 4.55 12.96
CA GLU A 53 -12.93 4.56 13.84
C GLU A 53 -11.62 4.39 13.07
N GLN A 54 -11.61 3.57 12.04
CA GLN A 54 -10.43 3.36 11.21
C GLN A 54 -10.04 4.60 10.40
N CYS A 55 -10.99 5.39 9.96
CA CYS A 55 -10.73 6.47 9.01
C CYS A 55 -11.13 7.87 9.50
N TRP A 56 -11.95 7.94 10.54
CA TRP A 56 -12.58 9.20 10.99
C TRP A 56 -12.55 9.29 12.52
N GLN A 57 -11.35 9.36 13.09
CA GLN A 57 -11.16 9.42 14.55
C GLN A 57 -11.91 10.57 15.25
N ASP A 58 -12.32 11.59 14.49
CA ASP A 58 -12.97 12.80 14.99
C ASP A 58 -14.51 12.75 14.94
N VAL A 59 -15.08 11.65 14.44
CA VAL A 59 -16.56 11.50 14.45
C VAL A 59 -17.02 10.94 15.80
N PRO A 60 -18.05 11.51 16.42
CA PRO A 60 -18.50 11.10 17.77
C PRO A 60 -18.84 9.61 17.85
N ARG A 61 -18.27 8.93 18.82
CA ARG A 61 -18.35 7.46 19.05
C ARG A 61 -19.68 6.98 19.65
N LYS A 62 -20.81 7.61 19.40
CA LYS A 62 -22.10 7.19 19.96
C LYS A 62 -22.93 6.47 18.89
N PRO A 63 -23.78 5.47 19.31
CA PRO A 63 -24.61 4.72 18.37
C PRO A 63 -25.48 5.67 17.55
N MET A 64 -25.38 5.54 16.23
CA MET A 64 -25.95 6.51 15.30
C MET A 64 -27.47 6.39 15.22
N ARG A 65 -28.12 7.48 15.53
CA ARG A 65 -29.48 7.78 15.08
C ARG A 65 -29.39 8.42 13.68
N ALA A 66 -30.48 8.44 12.94
CA ALA A 66 -30.57 9.04 11.59
C ALA A 66 -29.98 10.48 11.47
N GLN A 67 -29.96 11.23 12.54
CA GLN A 67 -29.29 12.54 12.60
C GLN A 67 -27.77 12.48 12.49
N GLN A 68 -27.14 11.44 13.03
CA GLN A 68 -25.67 11.26 12.98
C GLN A 68 -25.21 10.77 11.60
N GLU A 69 -26.03 9.95 10.92
CA GLU A 69 -25.78 9.57 9.54
C GLU A 69 -25.74 10.80 8.61
N ASN A 70 -26.67 11.74 8.80
CA ASN A 70 -26.66 13.01 8.07
C ASN A 70 -25.43 13.88 8.38
N GLU A 71 -24.90 13.83 9.60
CA GLU A 71 -23.67 14.56 9.96
C GLU A 71 -22.45 13.93 9.30
N VAL A 72 -22.37 12.60 9.27
CA VAL A 72 -21.30 11.88 8.59
C VAL A 72 -21.33 12.20 7.09
N TRP A 73 -22.49 12.08 6.44
CA TRP A 73 -22.61 12.45 5.03
C TRP A 73 -22.27 13.93 4.78
N ARG A 74 -22.65 14.83 5.66
CA ARG A 74 -22.27 16.25 5.54
C ARG A 74 -20.75 16.41 5.61
N THR A 75 -20.08 15.69 6.50
CA THR A 75 -18.61 15.72 6.62
C THR A 75 -17.92 15.09 5.41
N VAL A 76 -18.39 13.93 4.96
CA VAL A 76 -17.85 13.26 3.75
C VAL A 76 -18.00 14.17 2.53
N LEU A 77 -19.21 14.65 2.28
CA LEU A 77 -19.52 15.47 1.10
C LEU A 77 -18.85 16.84 1.17
N GLY A 78 -18.71 17.43 2.36
CA GLY A 78 -18.01 18.70 2.55
C GLY A 78 -16.51 18.65 2.28
N SER A 79 -15.92 17.47 2.29
CA SER A 79 -14.48 17.27 2.02
C SER A 79 -14.19 16.59 0.68
N ILE A 80 -15.22 16.28 -0.10
CA ILE A 80 -15.08 15.41 -1.27
C ILE A 80 -14.18 16.02 -2.35
N GLU A 81 -14.26 17.33 -2.58
CA GLU A 81 -13.43 18.01 -3.57
C GLU A 81 -11.94 17.90 -3.23
N GLN A 82 -11.60 18.12 -1.96
CA GLN A 82 -10.21 18.02 -1.51
C GLN A 82 -9.73 16.57 -1.48
N GLN A 83 -10.61 15.63 -1.13
CA GLN A 83 -10.28 14.21 -1.17
C GLN A 83 -10.11 13.69 -2.61
N ALA A 84 -10.89 14.20 -3.55
CA ALA A 84 -10.76 13.85 -4.98
C ALA A 84 -9.38 14.23 -5.53
N ASP A 85 -8.83 15.35 -5.07
CA ASP A 85 -7.49 15.78 -5.45
C ASP A 85 -6.38 14.87 -4.87
N CYS A 86 -6.72 14.07 -3.87
CA CYS A 86 -5.81 13.19 -3.13
C CYS A 86 -5.97 11.70 -3.46
N LEU A 87 -6.58 11.36 -4.58
CA LEU A 87 -6.68 9.97 -5.02
C LEU A 87 -5.36 9.50 -5.65
N SER A 88 -4.98 8.26 -5.40
CA SER A 88 -3.92 7.61 -6.18
C SER A 88 -4.36 7.43 -7.64
N GLN A 89 -3.41 7.10 -8.50
CA GLN A 89 -3.72 6.85 -9.91
C GLN A 89 -4.75 5.73 -10.06
N GLU A 90 -4.61 4.67 -9.29
CA GLU A 90 -5.50 3.50 -9.28
C GLU A 90 -6.88 3.85 -8.73
N GLU A 91 -6.94 4.59 -7.61
CA GLU A 91 -8.20 5.09 -7.04
C GLU A 91 -8.94 5.97 -8.04
N HIS A 92 -8.22 6.92 -8.68
CA HIS A 92 -8.79 7.82 -9.68
C HIS A 92 -9.35 7.06 -10.87
N ALA A 93 -8.55 6.17 -11.48
CA ALA A 93 -8.96 5.37 -12.62
C ALA A 93 -10.19 4.49 -12.31
N LEU A 94 -10.22 3.90 -11.11
CA LEU A 94 -11.33 3.06 -10.67
C LEU A 94 -12.62 3.89 -10.46
N VAL A 95 -12.51 5.07 -9.86
CA VAL A 95 -13.65 5.99 -9.68
C VAL A 95 -14.17 6.51 -11.04
N GLU A 96 -13.28 6.90 -11.94
CA GLU A 96 -13.63 7.36 -13.29
C GLU A 96 -14.37 6.25 -14.05
N ARG A 97 -13.85 5.03 -14.04
CA ARG A 97 -14.50 3.87 -14.63
C ARG A 97 -15.88 3.60 -14.01
N ALA A 98 -15.99 3.67 -12.70
CA ALA A 98 -17.27 3.50 -12.01
C ALA A 98 -18.27 4.59 -12.39
N LEU A 99 -17.85 5.86 -12.50
CA LEU A 99 -18.71 6.96 -12.95
C LEU A 99 -19.23 6.74 -14.39
N ILE A 100 -18.36 6.31 -15.31
CA ILE A 100 -18.73 6.00 -16.70
C ILE A 100 -19.75 4.85 -16.76
N LEU A 101 -19.60 3.85 -15.89
CA LEU A 101 -20.46 2.66 -15.84
C LEU A 101 -21.71 2.82 -14.95
N GLY A 102 -22.05 4.05 -14.55
CA GLY A 102 -23.24 4.32 -13.77
C GLY A 102 -23.12 4.10 -12.26
N GLY A 103 -21.90 4.14 -11.75
CA GLY A 103 -21.60 4.07 -10.31
C GLY A 103 -21.02 2.75 -9.84
N CYS A 104 -20.89 1.74 -10.71
CA CYS A 104 -20.40 0.42 -10.32
C CYS A 104 -19.40 -0.10 -11.35
N ALA A 105 -18.24 -0.65 -10.91
CA ALA A 105 -17.21 -1.23 -11.76
C ALA A 105 -16.71 -2.57 -11.21
N GLN A 106 -16.36 -3.50 -12.10
CA GLN A 106 -15.70 -4.76 -11.73
C GLN A 106 -14.24 -4.47 -11.34
N ILE A 107 -13.75 -5.15 -10.32
CA ILE A 107 -12.36 -5.12 -9.87
C ILE A 107 -11.63 -6.27 -10.56
N GLU A 108 -10.49 -5.97 -11.21
CA GLU A 108 -9.80 -6.91 -12.08
C GLU A 108 -8.52 -7.49 -11.45
N ASP A 109 -7.87 -6.74 -10.56
CA ASP A 109 -6.61 -7.14 -9.95
C ASP A 109 -6.47 -6.67 -8.49
N THR A 110 -5.31 -6.99 -7.90
CA THR A 110 -5.00 -6.66 -6.51
C THR A 110 -4.89 -5.16 -6.27
N LEU A 111 -4.31 -4.40 -7.21
CA LEU A 111 -4.13 -2.95 -7.07
C LEU A 111 -5.49 -2.25 -7.06
N GLU A 112 -6.38 -2.62 -7.97
CA GLU A 112 -7.75 -2.12 -7.99
C GLU A 112 -8.53 -2.52 -6.73
N LEU A 113 -8.30 -3.71 -6.18
CA LEU A 113 -8.94 -4.12 -4.94
C LEU A 113 -8.43 -3.31 -3.73
N GLU A 114 -7.15 -3.00 -3.69
CA GLU A 114 -6.56 -2.12 -2.69
C GLU A 114 -7.10 -0.69 -2.83
N ALA A 115 -7.18 -0.17 -4.06
CA ALA A 115 -7.82 1.12 -4.36
C ALA A 115 -9.30 1.15 -3.94
N ALA A 116 -10.05 0.11 -4.27
CA ALA A 116 -11.46 -0.01 -3.87
C ALA A 116 -11.62 -0.04 -2.34
N ARG A 117 -10.73 -0.71 -1.62
CA ARG A 117 -10.70 -0.70 -0.15
C ARG A 117 -10.39 0.69 0.41
N ALA A 118 -9.43 1.41 -0.17
CA ALA A 118 -9.13 2.78 0.22
C ALA A 118 -10.35 3.70 0.02
N LEU A 119 -11.05 3.57 -1.11
CA LEU A 119 -12.31 4.29 -1.36
C LEU A 119 -13.40 3.91 -0.34
N SER A 120 -13.48 2.65 0.04
CA SER A 120 -14.41 2.19 1.07
C SER A 120 -14.08 2.76 2.45
N LEU A 121 -12.82 2.89 2.78
CA LEU A 121 -12.37 3.54 4.01
C LEU A 121 -12.70 5.05 4.02
N ARG A 122 -12.67 5.70 2.86
CA ARG A 122 -13.14 7.09 2.70
C ARG A 122 -14.66 7.23 2.75
N LEU A 123 -15.40 6.15 2.90
CA LEU A 123 -16.87 6.10 2.80
C LEU A 123 -17.41 6.53 1.41
N TRP A 124 -16.59 6.42 0.37
CA TRP A 124 -16.99 6.76 -1.00
C TRP A 124 -17.63 5.61 -1.74
N ALA A 125 -17.26 4.39 -1.36
CA ALA A 125 -17.67 3.20 -2.08
C ALA A 125 -17.90 2.00 -1.17
N ASN A 126 -18.60 1.02 -1.70
CA ASN A 126 -18.73 -0.31 -1.16
C ASN A 126 -18.01 -1.30 -2.05
N VAL A 127 -17.40 -2.30 -1.43
CA VAL A 127 -16.70 -3.38 -2.12
C VAL A 127 -17.39 -4.69 -1.77
N GLY A 128 -17.71 -5.47 -2.79
CA GLY A 128 -18.42 -6.74 -2.56
C GLY A 128 -18.49 -7.58 -3.81
N MET A 129 -19.19 -8.71 -3.68
CA MET A 129 -19.33 -9.71 -4.73
C MET A 129 -20.68 -9.59 -5.46
N ILE A 130 -20.65 -9.65 -6.81
CA ILE A 130 -21.81 -9.86 -7.67
C ILE A 130 -21.51 -11.08 -8.54
N SER A 131 -22.35 -12.10 -8.46
CA SER A 131 -22.25 -13.31 -9.30
C SER A 131 -20.83 -13.92 -9.32
N GLY A 132 -20.17 -13.95 -8.16
CA GLY A 132 -18.84 -14.56 -8.01
C GLY A 132 -17.66 -13.68 -8.46
N LYS A 133 -17.89 -12.42 -8.80
CA LYS A 133 -16.86 -11.45 -9.16
C LYS A 133 -16.84 -10.26 -8.21
N PRO A 134 -15.66 -9.69 -7.92
CA PRO A 134 -15.55 -8.51 -7.07
C PRO A 134 -15.94 -7.23 -7.82
N TYR A 135 -16.65 -6.35 -7.13
CA TYR A 135 -17.10 -5.05 -7.64
C TYR A 135 -16.88 -3.96 -6.60
N VAL A 136 -16.66 -2.75 -7.08
CA VAL A 136 -16.78 -1.51 -6.34
C VAL A 136 -18.04 -0.77 -6.80
N GLU A 137 -18.82 -0.25 -5.85
CA GLU A 137 -19.99 0.57 -6.10
C GLU A 137 -19.86 1.88 -5.33
N LEU A 138 -19.87 3.00 -6.03
CA LEU A 138 -19.85 4.32 -5.40
C LEU A 138 -21.15 4.55 -4.62
N GLU A 139 -21.05 5.12 -3.44
CA GLU A 139 -22.20 5.54 -2.66
C GLU A 139 -22.99 6.62 -3.42
N ARG A 140 -24.30 6.48 -3.50
CA ARG A 140 -25.17 7.38 -4.27
C ARG A 140 -24.95 8.86 -3.95
N PRO A 141 -24.80 9.29 -2.67
CA PRO A 141 -24.54 10.69 -2.35
C PRO A 141 -23.19 11.20 -2.88
N VAL A 142 -22.22 10.30 -3.14
CA VAL A 142 -20.86 10.64 -3.56
C VAL A 142 -20.75 10.85 -5.07
N VAL A 143 -21.57 10.17 -5.88
CA VAL A 143 -21.45 10.14 -7.34
C VAL A 143 -21.41 11.56 -7.96
N GLN A 144 -22.38 12.39 -7.66
CA GLN A 144 -22.47 13.74 -8.25
C GLN A 144 -21.38 14.70 -7.74
N PRO A 145 -21.07 14.76 -6.44
CA PRO A 145 -19.97 15.58 -5.94
C PRO A 145 -18.62 15.19 -6.52
N VAL A 146 -18.32 13.89 -6.65
CA VAL A 146 -17.05 13.41 -7.23
C VAL A 146 -16.97 13.75 -8.71
N ALA A 147 -18.05 13.52 -9.48
CA ALA A 147 -18.07 13.90 -10.89
C ALA A 147 -17.82 15.40 -11.09
N ARG A 148 -18.36 16.26 -10.23
CA ARG A 148 -18.07 17.70 -10.26
C ARG A 148 -16.62 18.01 -9.86
N ALA A 149 -16.08 17.29 -8.87
CA ALA A 149 -14.69 17.48 -8.45
C ALA A 149 -13.72 17.14 -9.59
N PHE A 150 -13.96 16.05 -10.31
CA PHE A 150 -13.15 15.63 -11.46
C PHE A 150 -13.24 16.59 -12.65
N ALA A 151 -14.35 17.29 -12.80
CA ALA A 151 -14.55 18.29 -13.86
C ALA A 151 -13.87 19.64 -13.57
N ARG A 152 -13.25 19.84 -12.40
CA ARG A 152 -12.54 21.09 -12.09
C ARG A 152 -11.26 21.21 -12.90
N GLU A 153 -10.98 22.39 -13.43
CA GLU A 153 -9.77 22.67 -14.19
C GLU A 153 -8.48 22.43 -13.40
N GLU A 154 -8.50 22.70 -12.08
CA GLU A 154 -7.36 22.56 -11.20
C GLU A 154 -7.11 21.11 -10.74
N HIS A 155 -8.11 20.24 -10.86
CA HIS A 155 -8.07 18.86 -10.34
C HIS A 155 -6.84 18.10 -10.85
N GLU A 156 -6.63 18.10 -12.16
CA GLU A 156 -5.53 17.37 -12.78
C GLU A 156 -4.17 17.89 -12.35
N ALA A 157 -4.02 19.19 -12.13
CA ALA A 157 -2.74 19.77 -11.66
C ALA A 157 -2.43 19.37 -10.21
N VAL A 158 -3.44 19.28 -9.35
CA VAL A 158 -3.26 18.81 -7.96
C VAL A 158 -2.99 17.31 -7.94
N ARG A 159 -3.73 16.53 -8.71
CA ARG A 159 -3.55 15.09 -8.86
C ARG A 159 -2.12 14.73 -9.27
N ARG A 160 -1.56 15.42 -10.27
CA ARG A 160 -0.15 15.19 -10.68
C ARG A 160 0.85 15.44 -9.55
N ARG A 161 0.63 16.43 -8.70
CA ARG A 161 1.48 16.64 -7.52
C ARG A 161 1.33 15.49 -6.53
N PHE A 162 0.13 14.93 -6.44
CA PHE A 162 -0.13 13.75 -5.61
C PHE A 162 0.55 12.51 -6.16
N ASP A 163 0.55 12.29 -7.47
CA ASP A 163 1.27 11.18 -8.11
C ASP A 163 2.77 11.26 -7.83
N VAL A 164 3.35 12.45 -7.91
CA VAL A 164 4.75 12.68 -7.53
C VAL A 164 5.00 12.36 -6.07
N PHE A 165 4.12 12.81 -5.18
CA PHE A 165 4.20 12.49 -3.76
C PHE A 165 4.03 10.99 -3.50
N HIS A 166 3.11 10.32 -4.17
CA HIS A 166 2.90 8.88 -4.04
C HIS A 166 4.14 8.09 -4.48
N GLY A 167 4.72 8.44 -5.64
CA GLY A 167 5.99 7.86 -6.10
C GLY A 167 7.13 8.03 -5.09
N PHE A 168 7.22 9.21 -4.48
CA PHE A 168 8.16 9.48 -3.40
C PHE A 168 7.91 8.57 -2.18
N MET A 169 6.69 8.47 -1.71
CA MET A 169 6.35 7.64 -0.57
C MET A 169 6.66 6.17 -0.81
N THR A 170 6.31 5.66 -1.99
CA THR A 170 6.59 4.29 -2.40
C THR A 170 8.09 4.01 -2.38
N SER A 171 8.89 4.90 -2.99
CA SER A 171 10.34 4.78 -3.02
C SER A 171 10.96 4.89 -1.61
N THR A 172 10.44 5.80 -0.78
CA THR A 172 10.91 5.96 0.61
C THR A 172 10.59 4.72 1.44
N LEU A 173 9.35 4.24 1.41
CA LEU A 173 8.96 3.01 2.13
C LEU A 173 9.75 1.79 1.62
N TYR A 174 10.01 1.72 0.31
CA TYR A 174 10.87 0.69 -0.23
C TYR A 174 12.30 0.74 0.35
N ARG A 175 12.86 1.92 0.58
CA ARG A 175 14.21 2.08 1.17
C ARG A 175 14.25 1.76 2.64
N VAL A 176 13.29 2.29 3.42
CA VAL A 176 13.36 2.25 4.88
C VAL A 176 12.49 1.17 5.53
N GLY A 177 11.57 0.57 4.79
CA GLY A 177 10.63 -0.43 5.28
C GLY A 177 9.47 0.14 6.10
N ALA A 178 9.72 1.10 6.97
CA ALA A 178 8.70 1.78 7.76
C ALA A 178 9.13 3.21 8.11
N MET A 179 8.17 4.14 8.28
CA MET A 179 8.41 5.52 8.67
C MET A 179 7.24 6.09 9.47
N ASP A 180 7.51 7.10 10.30
CA ASP A 180 6.50 7.85 11.05
C ASP A 180 5.61 8.66 10.08
N ASP A 181 4.29 8.72 10.35
CA ASP A 181 3.31 9.38 9.47
C ASP A 181 3.34 10.92 9.53
N ARG A 182 3.97 11.50 10.55
CA ARG A 182 3.98 12.97 10.78
C ARG A 182 4.69 13.74 9.68
N GLN A 183 5.82 13.24 9.20
CA GLN A 183 6.57 13.90 8.13
C GLN A 183 5.82 13.89 6.79
N PRO A 184 5.33 12.74 6.29
CA PRO A 184 4.48 12.71 5.11
C PRO A 184 3.24 13.60 5.21
N GLN A 185 2.60 13.70 6.39
CA GLN A 185 1.48 14.63 6.60
C GLN A 185 1.90 16.08 6.30
N GLN A 186 3.05 16.52 6.84
CA GLN A 186 3.55 17.88 6.60
C GLN A 186 3.91 18.12 5.12
N MET A 187 4.46 17.11 4.44
CA MET A 187 4.76 17.21 3.00
C MET A 187 3.49 17.36 2.17
N ILE A 188 2.44 16.59 2.46
CA ILE A 188 1.15 16.75 1.77
C ILE A 188 0.63 18.17 1.93
N LEU A 189 0.67 18.72 3.15
CA LEU A 189 0.20 20.07 3.41
C LEU A 189 0.96 21.11 2.59
N ARG A 190 2.29 21.06 2.64
CA ARG A 190 3.16 22.07 2.04
C ARG A 190 3.25 21.92 0.52
N ASP A 191 3.57 20.71 0.06
CA ASP A 191 4.05 20.49 -1.31
C ASP A 191 2.91 20.10 -2.27
N VAL A 192 1.87 19.44 -1.75
CA VAL A 192 0.72 19.04 -2.56
C VAL A 192 -0.41 20.05 -2.49
N LEU A 193 -0.84 20.38 -1.27
CA LEU A 193 -1.99 21.27 -1.06
C LEU A 193 -1.63 22.75 -1.03
N GLY A 194 -0.34 23.10 -1.02
CA GLY A 194 0.14 24.48 -1.00
C GLY A 194 -0.30 25.28 0.24
N LYS A 195 -0.60 24.60 1.33
CA LYS A 195 -1.10 25.21 2.57
C LYS A 195 0.04 25.42 3.55
N GLN A 196 0.24 26.68 3.95
CA GLN A 196 1.16 27.02 5.03
C GLN A 196 0.43 27.08 6.36
N GLY A 197 1.02 26.50 7.41
CA GLY A 197 0.49 26.51 8.76
C GLY A 197 -0.38 25.30 9.13
N SER A 198 -0.71 25.18 10.42
CA SER A 198 -1.52 24.09 10.97
C SER A 198 -3.01 24.32 10.68
N ASN A 199 -3.45 23.91 9.50
CA ASN A 199 -4.87 23.80 9.23
C ASN A 199 -5.31 22.39 9.65
N GLU A 200 -6.02 22.28 10.76
CA GLU A 200 -6.46 21.00 11.33
C GLU A 200 -7.24 20.13 10.33
N LEU A 201 -8.14 20.74 9.55
CA LEU A 201 -8.90 20.04 8.52
C LEU A 201 -7.97 19.45 7.45
N ALA A 202 -6.98 20.23 6.98
CA ALA A 202 -6.04 19.76 5.98
C ALA A 202 -5.11 18.67 6.54
N LEU A 203 -4.74 18.76 7.81
CA LEU A 203 -3.96 17.73 8.51
C LEU A 203 -4.75 16.41 8.62
N GLN A 204 -6.03 16.49 8.97
CA GLN A 204 -6.92 15.32 8.98
C GLN A 204 -7.07 14.68 7.60
N LEU A 205 -7.17 15.48 6.53
CA LEU A 205 -7.21 14.99 5.15
C LEU A 205 -5.91 14.27 4.77
N ALA A 206 -4.76 14.86 5.09
CA ALA A 206 -3.46 14.25 4.82
C ALA A 206 -3.32 12.92 5.56
N ARG A 207 -3.70 12.87 6.84
CA ARG A 207 -3.68 11.65 7.66
C ARG A 207 -4.59 10.57 7.08
N ARG A 208 -5.82 10.91 6.72
CA ARG A 208 -6.77 9.98 6.09
C ARG A 208 -6.24 9.41 4.79
N TYR A 209 -5.64 10.26 3.95
CA TYR A 209 -5.01 9.80 2.73
C TYR A 209 -3.93 8.77 3.02
N LEU A 210 -2.99 9.07 3.90
CA LEU A 210 -1.89 8.18 4.23
C LEU A 210 -2.39 6.83 4.76
N TRP A 211 -3.35 6.87 5.68
CA TRP A 211 -3.89 5.65 6.29
C TRP A 211 -4.78 4.83 5.36
N ALA A 212 -5.38 5.45 4.33
CA ALA A 212 -6.12 4.75 3.31
C ALA A 212 -5.20 4.13 2.24
N SER A 213 -4.09 4.80 1.92
CA SER A 213 -3.21 4.45 0.80
C SER A 213 -2.05 3.52 1.18
N TYR A 214 -1.66 3.48 2.46
CA TYR A 214 -0.50 2.70 2.93
C TYR A 214 -0.88 1.79 4.09
N ASP A 215 -0.15 0.68 4.23
CA ASP A 215 -0.26 -0.17 5.41
C ASP A 215 0.22 0.61 6.64
N CYS A 216 -0.55 0.53 7.73
CA CYS A 216 -0.31 1.29 8.95
C CYS A 216 -0.24 0.38 10.16
N VAL A 217 0.64 0.71 11.10
CA VAL A 217 0.77 0.03 12.39
C VAL A 217 0.83 1.05 13.52
N ASP A 218 -0.08 0.92 14.48
CA ASP A 218 -0.07 1.74 15.69
C ASP A 218 1.11 1.37 16.58
N TYR A 219 1.77 2.38 17.13
CA TYR A 219 2.80 2.23 18.14
C TYR A 219 2.64 3.31 19.23
N SER A 220 3.45 3.25 20.30
CA SER A 220 3.29 4.10 21.49
C SER A 220 3.25 5.60 21.23
N ASP A 221 3.91 6.07 20.18
CA ASP A 221 4.09 7.51 19.91
C ASP A 221 3.37 7.98 18.63
N GLY A 222 2.58 7.12 17.98
CA GLY A 222 1.86 7.50 16.76
C GLY A 222 1.57 6.33 15.82
N VAL A 223 1.63 6.58 14.52
CA VAL A 223 1.37 5.61 13.47
C VAL A 223 2.60 5.47 12.59
N LEU A 224 3.02 4.25 12.30
CA LEU A 224 4.00 3.94 11.29
C LEU A 224 3.30 3.58 9.97
N LEU A 225 3.73 4.20 8.89
CA LEU A 225 3.47 3.74 7.54
C LEU A 225 4.50 2.66 7.21
N VAL A 226 4.07 1.55 6.66
CA VAL A 226 4.93 0.39 6.42
C VAL A 226 4.88 -0.07 4.97
N HIS A 227 5.98 -0.60 4.46
CA HIS A 227 6.02 -1.23 3.16
C HIS A 227 5.24 -2.55 3.19
N SER A 228 4.41 -2.81 2.18
CA SER A 228 3.52 -3.98 2.12
C SER A 228 4.24 -5.34 2.18
N ALA A 229 5.51 -5.39 1.75
CA ALA A 229 6.34 -6.59 1.84
C ALA A 229 6.99 -6.79 3.22
N LEU A 230 6.88 -5.84 4.16
CA LEU A 230 7.45 -5.96 5.49
C LEU A 230 6.63 -6.96 6.32
N ALA A 231 7.21 -8.12 6.63
CA ALA A 231 6.50 -9.23 7.28
C ALA A 231 6.12 -8.93 8.74
N ASP A 232 7.04 -8.32 9.50
CA ASP A 232 6.82 -7.98 10.92
C ASP A 232 7.27 -6.55 11.24
N PRO A 233 6.40 -5.57 11.04
CA PRO A 233 6.69 -4.18 11.40
C PRO A 233 6.90 -3.99 12.91
N ARG A 234 6.38 -4.89 13.76
CA ARG A 234 6.53 -4.79 15.22
C ARG A 234 7.96 -5.06 15.66
N HIS A 235 8.67 -5.91 14.94
CA HIS A 235 10.10 -6.15 15.20
C HIS A 235 10.93 -4.89 15.07
N MET A 236 10.64 -4.05 14.07
CA MET A 236 11.31 -2.76 13.88
C MET A 236 11.05 -1.78 15.04
N ILE A 237 9.89 -1.91 15.70
CA ILE A 237 9.49 -1.09 16.85
C ILE A 237 10.18 -1.62 18.12
N ALA A 238 10.16 -2.95 18.33
CA ALA A 238 10.66 -3.60 19.53
C ALA A 238 12.17 -3.43 19.71
N ASP A 239 12.93 -3.45 18.61
CA ASP A 239 14.39 -3.29 18.65
C ASP A 239 14.86 -1.84 18.93
N GLY A 240 13.94 -0.90 19.17
CA GLY A 240 14.27 0.49 19.45
C GLY A 240 14.92 1.23 18.27
N ARG A 241 15.01 0.58 17.11
CA ARG A 241 15.64 1.10 15.89
C ARG A 241 14.66 1.97 15.12
N ARG A 242 14.20 3.02 15.77
CA ARG A 242 13.40 4.05 15.10
C ARG A 242 14.29 4.76 14.09
N LYS A 243 14.02 4.54 12.84
CA LYS A 243 14.48 5.45 11.80
C LYS A 243 13.58 6.68 11.85
N THR A 244 14.01 7.68 12.61
CA THR A 244 13.47 9.02 12.51
C THR A 244 13.72 9.51 11.10
N GLY A 245 12.65 9.60 10.35
CA GLY A 245 12.56 9.84 8.95
C GLY A 245 13.55 10.81 8.35
N MET A 246 14.55 10.27 7.71
CA MET A 246 15.24 10.98 6.65
C MET A 246 14.43 10.83 5.38
N LEU A 247 13.65 11.85 5.05
CA LEU A 247 13.05 11.96 3.74
C LEU A 247 14.17 12.21 2.73
N LEU A 248 14.25 11.35 1.72
CA LEU A 248 15.17 11.54 0.62
C LEU A 248 14.82 12.82 -0.16
N PRO A 249 15.83 13.53 -0.68
CA PRO A 249 15.57 14.73 -1.46
C PRO A 249 14.70 14.42 -2.70
N PRO A 250 13.85 15.36 -3.12
CA PRO A 250 12.92 15.20 -4.24
C PRO A 250 13.53 14.71 -5.57
N GLN A 251 14.83 14.92 -5.77
CA GLN A 251 15.54 14.51 -6.97
C GLN A 251 15.65 13.00 -7.17
N SER A 252 15.40 12.20 -6.12
CA SER A 252 15.35 10.73 -6.22
C SER A 252 13.98 10.18 -6.62
N LEU A 253 13.02 11.07 -6.85
CA LEU A 253 11.59 10.77 -7.07
C LEU A 253 11.21 10.30 -8.47
N GLN A 254 12.14 10.25 -9.42
CA GLN A 254 11.79 9.99 -10.82
C GLN A 254 11.50 8.52 -11.15
N THR A 255 11.50 7.63 -10.18
CA THR A 255 11.26 6.22 -10.44
C THR A 255 10.24 5.66 -9.47
N SER A 256 9.03 5.42 -9.95
CA SER A 256 8.07 4.47 -9.38
C SER A 256 8.62 3.04 -9.49
N MET A 257 9.80 2.78 -8.94
CA MET A 257 10.46 1.49 -9.09
C MET A 257 10.39 0.69 -7.79
N ASP A 258 9.92 -0.52 -7.92
CA ASP A 258 10.08 -1.58 -6.90
C ASP A 258 11.54 -1.99 -6.67
N ILE A 259 12.50 -1.25 -7.21
CA ILE A 259 13.93 -1.54 -7.14
C ILE A 259 14.74 -0.25 -7.29
N LEU A 260 15.75 -0.09 -6.48
CA LEU A 260 16.67 1.04 -6.60
C LEU A 260 17.71 0.79 -7.70
N PRO A 261 18.18 1.84 -8.40
CA PRO A 261 19.17 1.70 -9.46
C PRO A 261 20.43 0.92 -9.05
N GLU A 262 20.87 1.10 -7.80
CA GLU A 262 22.02 0.41 -7.22
C GLU A 262 21.77 -1.09 -6.95
N GLU A 263 20.52 -1.52 -6.87
CA GLU A 263 20.12 -2.92 -6.63
C GLU A 263 19.94 -3.71 -7.93
N ILE A 264 19.74 -3.01 -9.06
CA ILE A 264 19.51 -3.64 -10.37
C ILE A 264 20.64 -4.57 -10.76
N PRO A 265 21.94 -4.19 -10.66
CA PRO A 265 23.03 -5.08 -10.99
C PRO A 265 23.01 -6.38 -10.20
N LEU A 266 22.79 -6.30 -8.88
CA LEU A 266 22.75 -7.46 -7.98
C LEU A 266 21.61 -8.41 -8.33
N GLN A 267 20.42 -7.85 -8.60
CA GLN A 267 19.28 -8.66 -9.02
C GLN A 267 19.56 -9.35 -10.35
N ARG A 268 20.10 -8.62 -11.33
CA ARG A 268 20.42 -9.16 -12.66
C ARG A 268 21.49 -10.23 -12.61
N GLU A 269 22.48 -10.10 -11.75
CA GLU A 269 23.51 -11.13 -11.56
C GLU A 269 22.90 -12.42 -11.02
N LEU A 270 21.99 -12.34 -10.04
CA LEU A 270 21.26 -13.50 -9.54
C LEU A 270 20.34 -14.10 -10.62
N GLU A 271 19.61 -13.27 -11.38
CA GLU A 271 18.79 -13.74 -12.52
C GLU A 271 19.61 -14.54 -13.53
N LEU A 272 20.79 -14.04 -13.90
CA LEU A 272 21.70 -14.72 -14.82
C LEU A 272 22.25 -16.03 -14.22
N ALA A 273 22.57 -16.04 -12.94
CA ALA A 273 23.12 -17.21 -12.26
C ALA A 273 22.09 -18.36 -12.16
N ILE A 274 20.80 -18.04 -12.02
CA ILE A 274 19.72 -19.03 -11.92
C ILE A 274 19.06 -19.36 -13.27
N ALA A 275 19.44 -18.69 -14.35
CA ALA A 275 18.85 -18.88 -15.67
C ALA A 275 18.95 -20.35 -16.13
N GLY A 276 17.84 -20.88 -16.63
CA GLY A 276 17.73 -22.27 -17.11
C GLY A 276 17.84 -23.35 -16.02
N THR A 277 17.84 -22.98 -14.74
CA THR A 277 17.93 -23.93 -13.62
C THR A 277 16.64 -24.01 -12.79
N LEU A 278 15.67 -23.19 -13.11
CA LEU A 278 14.40 -23.10 -12.36
C LEU A 278 13.43 -24.22 -12.75
N ARG A 279 12.53 -24.52 -11.83
CA ARG A 279 11.40 -25.42 -12.08
C ARG A 279 10.42 -24.76 -13.06
N ASP A 280 9.68 -25.60 -13.79
CA ASP A 280 8.68 -25.15 -14.76
C ASP A 280 7.69 -24.17 -14.14
N GLY A 281 7.41 -23.09 -14.87
CA GLY A 281 6.48 -22.03 -14.47
C GLY A 281 7.07 -20.95 -13.55
N LEU A 282 8.37 -21.04 -13.19
CA LEU A 282 9.08 -19.98 -12.47
C LEU A 282 9.89 -19.13 -13.45
N ARG A 283 9.88 -17.79 -13.22
CA ARG A 283 10.70 -16.84 -13.96
C ARG A 283 11.85 -16.34 -13.09
N GLU A 284 13.02 -16.20 -13.69
CA GLU A 284 14.24 -15.74 -13.01
C GLU A 284 14.02 -14.41 -12.28
N GLN A 285 13.34 -13.47 -12.93
CA GLN A 285 13.05 -12.15 -12.35
C GLN A 285 12.22 -12.23 -11.07
N ASP A 286 11.22 -13.12 -11.04
CA ASP A 286 10.33 -13.26 -9.88
C ASP A 286 11.04 -13.92 -8.71
N VAL A 287 11.87 -14.92 -8.99
CA VAL A 287 12.69 -15.59 -7.97
C VAL A 287 13.73 -14.61 -7.40
N ALA A 288 14.45 -13.90 -8.25
CA ALA A 288 15.47 -12.95 -7.82
C ALA A 288 14.85 -11.78 -7.03
N ARG A 289 13.68 -11.27 -7.46
CA ARG A 289 12.91 -10.23 -6.72
C ARG A 289 12.48 -10.74 -5.34
N THR A 290 12.03 -11.97 -5.25
CA THR A 290 11.68 -12.61 -3.98
C THR A 290 12.86 -12.65 -3.02
N ILE A 291 14.01 -13.13 -3.50
CA ILE A 291 15.25 -13.19 -2.71
C ILE A 291 15.66 -11.79 -2.25
N ARG A 292 15.55 -10.79 -3.13
CA ARG A 292 15.83 -9.40 -2.77
C ARG A 292 14.97 -8.90 -1.60
N PHE A 293 13.67 -9.17 -1.62
CA PHE A 293 12.79 -8.79 -0.51
C PHE A 293 13.10 -9.55 0.78
N LEU A 294 13.46 -10.83 0.70
CA LEU A 294 13.92 -11.59 1.85
C LEU A 294 15.20 -10.98 2.45
N CYS A 295 16.13 -10.59 1.59
CA CYS A 295 17.36 -9.92 2.01
C CYS A 295 17.06 -8.60 2.73
N LYS A 296 16.20 -7.74 2.14
CA LYS A 296 15.81 -6.46 2.75
C LYS A 296 15.13 -6.63 4.12
N GLN A 297 14.43 -7.71 4.33
CA GLN A 297 13.81 -8.05 5.61
C GLN A 297 14.79 -8.61 6.65
N GLY A 298 16.03 -8.82 6.26
CA GLY A 298 17.06 -9.42 7.15
C GLY A 298 16.93 -10.94 7.32
N ALA A 299 16.30 -11.64 6.37
CA ALA A 299 16.25 -13.11 6.40
C ALA A 299 17.67 -13.70 6.40
N PRO A 300 17.93 -14.76 7.16
CA PRO A 300 19.25 -15.42 7.18
C PRO A 300 19.62 -15.94 5.79
N LEU A 301 20.93 -15.90 5.45
CA LEU A 301 21.42 -16.41 4.16
C LEU A 301 21.01 -17.87 3.91
N ALA A 302 21.04 -18.71 4.94
CA ALA A 302 20.61 -20.10 4.85
C ALA A 302 19.14 -20.26 4.44
N ALA A 303 18.23 -19.39 4.93
CA ALA A 303 16.82 -19.40 4.53
C ALA A 303 16.63 -19.01 3.05
N MET A 304 17.43 -18.07 2.56
CA MET A 304 17.41 -17.70 1.14
C MET A 304 18.00 -18.80 0.24
N GLU A 305 19.06 -19.50 0.70
CA GLU A 305 19.56 -20.68 0.01
C GLU A 305 18.50 -21.78 -0.10
N GLU A 306 17.74 -22.01 0.97
CA GLU A 306 16.64 -22.98 0.97
C GLU A 306 15.53 -22.61 -0.02
N VAL A 307 15.13 -21.33 -0.06
CA VAL A 307 14.16 -20.81 -1.02
C VAL A 307 14.65 -21.01 -2.46
N LEU A 308 15.89 -20.65 -2.75
CA LEU A 308 16.49 -20.87 -4.07
C LEU A 308 16.54 -22.36 -4.41
N GLN A 309 17.03 -23.21 -3.51
CA GLN A 309 17.12 -24.65 -3.74
C GLN A 309 15.74 -25.27 -4.03
N SER A 310 14.69 -24.79 -3.33
CA SER A 310 13.32 -25.26 -3.57
C SER A 310 12.75 -24.80 -4.93
N SER A 311 13.28 -23.71 -5.48
CA SER A 311 12.87 -23.13 -6.76
C SER A 311 13.62 -23.71 -7.97
N MET A 312 14.69 -24.48 -7.73
CA MET A 312 15.58 -25.00 -8.76
C MET A 312 15.38 -26.51 -9.00
N ILE A 313 15.69 -26.95 -10.21
CA ILE A 313 15.74 -28.38 -10.57
C ILE A 313 17.13 -29.00 -10.33
N VAL A 314 18.13 -28.18 -10.08
CA VAL A 314 19.52 -28.58 -9.81
C VAL A 314 19.98 -28.03 -8.47
N TYR A 315 21.08 -28.58 -7.96
CA TYR A 315 21.69 -28.05 -6.72
C TYR A 315 22.30 -26.66 -6.96
N LEU A 316 22.34 -25.84 -5.90
CA LEU A 316 22.95 -24.52 -5.92
C LEU A 316 24.41 -24.59 -6.39
N SER A 317 24.72 -24.01 -7.53
CA SER A 317 26.08 -23.88 -8.05
C SER A 317 26.88 -22.84 -7.24
N ALA A 318 28.20 -22.86 -7.40
CA ALA A 318 29.08 -21.85 -6.79
C ALA A 318 28.71 -20.42 -7.30
N SER A 319 28.34 -20.30 -8.58
CA SER A 319 27.91 -19.03 -9.17
C SER A 319 26.64 -18.51 -8.50
N VAL A 320 25.63 -19.36 -8.30
CA VAL A 320 24.37 -18.97 -7.62
C VAL A 320 24.64 -18.53 -6.17
N ARG A 321 25.48 -19.29 -5.45
CA ARG A 321 25.85 -18.92 -4.07
C ARG A 321 26.63 -17.62 -4.03
N GLY A 322 27.51 -17.36 -4.99
CA GLY A 322 28.24 -16.10 -5.11
C GLY A 322 27.28 -14.92 -5.29
N ALA A 323 26.42 -14.96 -6.32
CA ALA A 323 25.44 -13.92 -6.58
C ALA A 323 24.46 -13.70 -5.41
N LEU A 324 24.05 -14.77 -4.72
CA LEU A 324 23.24 -14.69 -3.52
C LEU A 324 23.99 -14.01 -2.37
N ALA A 325 25.25 -14.36 -2.15
CA ALA A 325 26.09 -13.76 -1.11
C ALA A 325 26.32 -12.26 -1.38
N ASP A 326 26.60 -11.89 -2.65
CA ASP A 326 26.77 -10.50 -3.02
C ASP A 326 25.48 -9.70 -2.77
N MET A 327 24.33 -10.22 -3.16
CA MET A 327 23.05 -9.59 -2.85
C MET A 327 22.84 -9.48 -1.33
N TYR A 328 23.15 -10.52 -0.57
CA TYR A 328 22.99 -10.54 0.89
C TYR A 328 23.84 -9.49 1.61
N TYR A 329 25.09 -9.33 1.20
CA TYR A 329 26.02 -8.42 1.87
C TYR A 329 25.94 -6.97 1.35
N MET A 330 25.53 -6.77 0.10
CA MET A 330 25.52 -5.45 -0.53
C MET A 330 24.19 -4.72 -0.41
N LEU A 331 23.06 -5.45 -0.25
CA LEU A 331 21.75 -4.80 -0.11
C LEU A 331 21.56 -4.22 1.29
N PRO A 332 21.16 -2.94 1.39
CA PRO A 332 20.77 -2.36 2.68
C PRO A 332 19.50 -3.04 3.20
N LYS A 333 19.59 -3.60 4.37
CA LYS A 333 18.46 -4.25 5.04
C LYS A 333 17.59 -3.21 5.74
N TRP A 334 16.29 -3.43 5.76
CA TRP A 334 15.37 -2.52 6.44
C TRP A 334 15.64 -2.41 7.95
N MET A 335 16.21 -3.44 8.55
CA MET A 335 16.59 -3.45 9.97
C MET A 335 17.97 -2.82 10.26
N GLU A 336 18.83 -2.69 9.25
CA GLU A 336 20.21 -2.21 9.40
C GLU A 336 20.40 -0.73 9.07
N CYS A 337 19.42 -0.08 8.45
CA CYS A 337 19.51 1.36 8.21
C CYS A 337 19.42 2.11 9.56
N SER A 338 20.42 1.98 10.38
CA SER A 338 20.60 2.69 11.62
C SER A 338 21.02 4.15 11.36
N GLU A 339 21.02 4.92 12.41
CA GLU A 339 21.14 6.37 12.54
C GLU A 339 22.31 7.06 11.79
N ASP A 340 23.22 6.33 11.16
CA ASP A 340 24.46 6.89 10.58
C ASP A 340 24.37 7.25 9.09
N ALA A 341 23.22 7.17 8.45
CA ALA A 341 23.03 7.76 7.14
C ALA A 341 22.81 9.29 7.25
N SER A 342 23.76 9.99 7.87
CA SER A 342 23.96 11.40 7.64
C SER A 342 24.40 11.57 6.19
N PHE A 343 23.45 11.84 5.33
CA PHE A 343 23.73 12.26 3.96
C PHE A 343 24.44 13.61 4.01
N GLN A 344 25.72 13.60 3.72
CA GLN A 344 26.47 14.79 3.32
C GLN A 344 26.05 15.21 1.91
#